data_f410bf546063751e49c2b844e33d30a2
#
_entry.id   f410bf546063751e49c2b844e33d30a2
#
_cell.length_a   1.000
_cell.length_b   1.000
_cell.length_c   1.000
_cell.angle_alpha   90.00
_cell.angle_beta   90.00
_cell.angle_gamma   90.00
#
_symmetry.space_group_name_H-M   'P 1'
#
loop_
_entity.id
_entity.type
_entity.pdbx_description
1 polymer ?
#
loop_
_entity_poly.entity_id
_entity_poly.type
_entity_poly.pdbx_seq_one_letter_code
_entity_poly.pdbx_strand_id
1 'polypeptide(L)'
;MDLNEFKAFNERVVETFRGNDGQVGGDFADKNVLLLTTIGARSGQPRLSPLVFTRDGDRYVIAASMGGAPKNPAWFHNLVANPKVTVEVGAEKFEATATVVADRAERDRLYDGMIAHAEGFADYQKKTDRVIPIIVLER
;
A
#
# COMPACT_ATOMS: atom_id res chain seq x y z
N MET A 1 -16.73 -1.99 -9.75
CA MET A 1 -16.94 -1.36 -8.42
C MET A 1 -16.85 0.15 -8.57
N ASP A 2 -17.87 0.89 -8.16
CA ASP A 2 -17.81 2.35 -8.22
C ASP A 2 -17.05 2.93 -7.01
N LEU A 3 -16.88 4.25 -6.98
CA LEU A 3 -16.10 4.92 -5.93
C LEU A 3 -16.71 4.71 -4.54
N ASN A 4 -18.05 4.73 -4.43
CA ASN A 4 -18.72 4.54 -3.15
C ASN A 4 -18.58 3.11 -2.65
N GLU A 5 -18.69 2.12 -3.53
CA GLU A 5 -18.47 0.71 -3.20
C GLU A 5 -17.02 0.47 -2.76
N PHE A 6 -16.07 1.09 -3.44
CA PHE A 6 -14.64 1.01 -3.10
C PHE A 6 -14.37 1.58 -1.70
N LYS A 7 -14.94 2.74 -1.39
CA LYS A 7 -14.81 3.35 -0.06
C LYS A 7 -15.42 2.48 1.02
N ALA A 8 -16.63 1.95 0.79
CA ALA A 8 -17.28 1.07 1.75
C ALA A 8 -16.48 -0.22 1.97
N PHE A 9 -15.92 -0.80 0.90
CA PHE A 9 -15.06 -1.97 0.99
C PHE A 9 -13.83 -1.67 1.86
N ASN A 10 -13.14 -0.54 1.61
CA ASN A 10 -11.98 -0.14 2.39
C ASN A 10 -12.32 0.08 3.86
N GLU A 11 -13.45 0.70 4.16
CA GLU A 11 -13.92 0.91 5.54
C GLU A 11 -14.11 -0.42 6.27
N ARG A 12 -14.72 -1.41 5.61
CA ARG A 12 -14.90 -2.75 6.17
C ARG A 12 -13.56 -3.44 6.44
N VAL A 13 -12.61 -3.31 5.54
CA VAL A 13 -11.25 -3.87 5.73
C VAL A 13 -10.58 -3.23 6.94
N VAL A 14 -10.67 -1.91 7.07
CA VAL A 14 -10.10 -1.18 8.21
C VAL A 14 -10.72 -1.63 9.53
N GLU A 15 -12.05 -1.74 9.59
CA GLU A 15 -12.75 -2.19 10.79
C GLU A 15 -12.34 -3.61 11.18
N THR A 16 -12.28 -4.51 10.22
CA THR A 16 -11.85 -5.90 10.45
C THR A 16 -10.41 -5.95 10.95
N PHE A 17 -9.53 -5.17 10.32
CA PHE A 17 -8.12 -5.07 10.71
C PHE A 17 -7.99 -4.65 12.18
N ARG A 18 -8.63 -3.55 12.54
CA ARG A 18 -8.53 -2.98 13.90
C ARG A 18 -9.20 -3.83 14.95
N GLY A 19 -10.27 -4.50 14.60
CA GLY A 19 -11.00 -5.38 15.52
C GLY A 19 -10.36 -6.76 15.68
N ASN A 20 -9.34 -7.10 14.91
CA ASN A 20 -8.77 -8.44 14.87
C ASN A 20 -7.23 -8.45 14.79
N ASP A 21 -6.59 -7.45 15.41
CA ASP A 21 -5.11 -7.33 15.52
C ASP A 21 -4.38 -7.47 14.18
N GLY A 22 -4.94 -6.87 13.14
CA GLY A 22 -4.33 -6.84 11.81
C GLY A 22 -4.65 -8.04 10.93
N GLN A 23 -5.50 -8.95 11.39
CA GLN A 23 -5.97 -10.06 10.57
C GLN A 23 -7.21 -9.65 9.81
N VAL A 24 -7.17 -9.79 8.49
CA VAL A 24 -8.32 -9.53 7.62
C VAL A 24 -8.71 -10.82 6.92
N GLY A 25 -10.00 -11.06 6.79
CA GLY A 25 -10.53 -12.26 6.16
C GLY A 25 -10.83 -12.04 4.67
N GLY A 26 -11.59 -12.95 4.11
CA GLY A 26 -12.04 -12.89 2.71
C GLY A 26 -10.88 -12.97 1.74
N ASP A 27 -10.85 -12.07 0.76
CA ASP A 27 -9.82 -12.05 -0.29
C ASP A 27 -8.41 -11.79 0.23
N PHE A 28 -8.28 -11.32 1.48
CA PHE A 28 -7.00 -10.99 2.10
C PHE A 28 -6.58 -11.99 3.18
N ALA A 29 -7.28 -13.13 3.30
CA ALA A 29 -7.04 -14.09 4.40
C ALA A 29 -5.61 -14.60 4.47
N ASP A 30 -4.93 -14.76 3.31
CA ASP A 30 -3.55 -15.23 3.19
C ASP A 30 -2.58 -14.11 2.78
N LYS A 31 -2.99 -12.85 2.86
CA LYS A 31 -2.17 -11.70 2.49
C LYS A 31 -1.77 -10.89 3.71
N ASN A 32 -0.59 -10.29 3.64
CA ASN A 32 -0.16 -9.31 4.63
C ASN A 32 -0.76 -7.95 4.28
N VAL A 33 -1.54 -7.39 5.19
CA VAL A 33 -2.18 -6.08 4.99
C VAL A 33 -1.74 -5.13 6.09
N LEU A 34 -1.40 -3.91 5.72
CA LEU A 34 -1.15 -2.81 6.66
C LEU A 34 -2.14 -1.68 6.39
N LEU A 35 -2.31 -0.81 7.38
CA LEU A 35 -3.03 0.44 7.20
C LEU A 35 -2.02 1.57 7.07
N LEU A 36 -2.11 2.31 5.97
CA LEU A 36 -1.26 3.47 5.70
C LEU A 36 -2.08 4.73 5.88
N THR A 37 -1.64 5.62 6.77
CA THR A 37 -2.22 6.96 6.90
C THR A 37 -1.26 7.96 6.30
N THR A 38 -1.71 8.67 5.26
CA THR A 38 -0.98 9.76 4.61
C THR A 38 -1.68 11.09 4.87
N ILE A 39 -0.98 12.19 4.67
CA ILE A 39 -1.56 13.52 4.74
C ILE A 39 -1.89 13.97 3.32
N GLY A 40 -3.15 14.32 3.08
CA GLY A 40 -3.61 14.72 1.75
C GLY A 40 -2.78 15.88 1.19
N ALA A 41 -2.27 15.71 -0.04
CA ALA A 41 -1.37 16.67 -0.68
C ALA A 41 -2.03 18.04 -0.85
N ARG A 42 -3.35 18.08 -1.02
CA ARG A 42 -4.10 19.31 -1.21
C ARG A 42 -4.89 19.73 0.03
N SER A 43 -5.50 18.76 0.71
CA SER A 43 -6.40 19.04 1.85
C SER A 43 -5.69 19.19 3.17
N GLY A 44 -4.49 18.61 3.34
CA GLY A 44 -3.81 18.52 4.62
C GLY A 44 -4.48 17.57 5.62
N GLN A 45 -5.50 16.84 5.19
CA GLN A 45 -6.27 15.94 6.05
C GLN A 45 -5.71 14.53 6.00
N PRO A 46 -5.80 13.76 7.10
CA PRO A 46 -5.40 12.36 7.10
C PRO A 46 -6.23 11.53 6.12
N ARG A 47 -5.57 10.62 5.40
CA ARG A 47 -6.18 9.68 4.49
C ARG A 47 -5.69 8.28 4.82
N LEU A 48 -6.60 7.36 5.05
CA LEU A 48 -6.31 6.00 5.48
C LEU A 48 -6.55 5.02 4.33
N SER A 49 -5.57 4.16 4.07
CA SER A 49 -5.66 3.16 2.99
C SER A 49 -5.16 1.80 3.48
N PRO A 50 -5.94 0.72 3.32
CA PRO A 50 -5.43 -0.64 3.54
C PRO A 50 -4.65 -1.10 2.31
N LEU A 51 -3.46 -1.65 2.53
CA LEU A 51 -2.54 -2.05 1.45
C LEU A 51 -1.88 -3.38 1.77
N VAL A 52 -1.71 -4.21 0.74
CA VAL A 52 -0.88 -5.40 0.82
C VAL A 52 0.58 -4.97 0.88
N PHE A 53 1.37 -5.61 1.73
CA PHE A 53 2.79 -5.30 1.88
C PHE A 53 3.64 -6.57 1.89
N THR A 54 4.93 -6.39 1.62
CA THR A 54 5.97 -7.38 1.89
C THR A 54 7.03 -6.74 2.79
N ARG A 55 7.99 -7.53 3.23
CA ARG A 55 9.11 -7.03 4.03
C ARG A 55 10.43 -7.24 3.30
N ASP A 56 11.32 -6.28 3.47
CA ASP A 56 12.70 -6.36 3.03
C ASP A 56 13.58 -6.00 4.22
N GLY A 57 13.99 -7.03 4.99
CA GLY A 57 14.62 -6.81 6.28
C GLY A 57 13.65 -6.13 7.25
N ASP A 58 14.04 -4.99 7.79
CA ASP A 58 13.22 -4.20 8.71
C ASP A 58 12.29 -3.21 8.01
N ARG A 59 12.37 -3.13 6.68
CA ARG A 59 11.55 -2.22 5.88
C ARG A 59 10.25 -2.89 5.44
N TYR A 60 9.19 -2.10 5.35
CA TYR A 60 7.95 -2.53 4.74
C TYR A 60 7.89 -2.04 3.30
N VAL A 61 7.39 -2.86 2.40
CA VAL A 61 7.36 -2.58 0.95
C VAL A 61 5.93 -2.59 0.47
N ILE A 62 5.53 -1.52 -0.22
CA ILE A 62 4.21 -1.40 -0.84
C ILE A 62 4.36 -0.98 -2.30
N ALA A 63 3.33 -1.26 -3.10
CA ALA A 63 3.32 -0.93 -4.53
C ALA A 63 2.13 -0.01 -4.84
N ALA A 64 2.38 1.05 -5.59
CA ALA A 64 1.34 1.98 -6.03
C ALA A 64 0.63 1.45 -7.28
N SER A 65 0.08 0.23 -7.18
CA SER A 65 -0.48 -0.50 -8.31
C SER A 65 -1.88 -0.03 -8.70
N MET A 66 -2.72 0.27 -7.72
CA MET A 66 -4.14 0.58 -7.95
C MET A 66 -4.81 -0.42 -8.91
N GLY A 67 -4.50 -1.73 -8.75
CA GLY A 67 -5.04 -2.79 -9.60
C GLY A 67 -4.60 -2.73 -11.05
N GLY A 68 -3.52 -2.04 -11.37
CA GLY A 68 -3.06 -1.86 -12.76
C GLY A 68 -3.71 -0.68 -13.47
N ALA A 69 -4.34 0.23 -12.73
CA ALA A 69 -4.93 1.44 -13.31
C ALA A 69 -3.84 2.30 -13.99
N PRO A 70 -4.23 3.14 -14.98
CA PRO A 70 -3.26 3.97 -15.69
C PRO A 70 -2.68 5.12 -14.88
N LYS A 71 -3.22 5.38 -13.69
CA LYS A 71 -2.79 6.46 -12.79
C LYS A 71 -2.34 5.90 -11.46
N ASN A 72 -1.43 6.63 -10.79
CA ASN A 72 -1.06 6.31 -9.42
C ASN A 72 -2.21 6.60 -8.46
N PRO A 73 -2.33 5.84 -7.36
CA PRO A 73 -3.34 6.11 -6.35
C PRO A 73 -3.08 7.44 -5.62
N ALA A 74 -4.14 8.01 -5.04
CA ALA A 74 -4.04 9.29 -4.34
C ALA A 74 -3.01 9.26 -3.20
N TRP A 75 -2.92 8.15 -2.47
CA TRP A 75 -1.96 8.04 -1.37
C TRP A 75 -0.49 8.13 -1.84
N PHE A 76 -0.21 7.74 -3.08
CA PHE A 76 1.13 7.90 -3.65
C PHE A 76 1.51 9.38 -3.75
N HIS A 77 0.62 10.20 -4.30
CA HIS A 77 0.86 11.65 -4.40
C HIS A 77 0.97 12.30 -3.02
N ASN A 78 0.18 11.81 -2.06
CA ASN A 78 0.22 12.30 -0.69
C ASN A 78 1.59 12.06 -0.04
N LEU A 79 2.14 10.83 -0.15
CA LEU A 79 3.43 10.52 0.46
C LEU A 79 4.61 11.16 -0.25
N VAL A 80 4.49 11.45 -1.54
CA VAL A 80 5.52 12.22 -2.26
C VAL A 80 5.56 13.65 -1.73
N ALA A 81 4.40 14.26 -1.49
CA ALA A 81 4.31 15.61 -0.93
C ALA A 81 4.69 15.65 0.55
N ASN A 82 4.29 14.63 1.32
CA ASN A 82 4.51 14.54 2.77
C ASN A 82 5.04 13.13 3.11
N PRO A 83 6.37 12.92 3.13
CA PRO A 83 6.95 11.58 3.28
C PRO A 83 6.75 10.94 4.65
N LYS A 84 6.40 11.71 5.66
CA LYS A 84 6.09 11.15 6.98
C LYS A 84 4.68 10.58 6.97
N VAL A 85 4.58 9.29 7.31
CA VAL A 85 3.34 8.54 7.27
C VAL A 85 3.14 7.80 8.59
N THR A 86 1.92 7.33 8.83
CA THR A 86 1.62 6.45 9.95
C THR A 86 1.29 5.07 9.40
N VAL A 87 1.86 4.04 10.03
CA VAL A 87 1.69 2.64 9.60
C VAL A 87 1.09 1.85 10.75
N GLU A 88 0.10 1.03 10.44
CA GLU A 88 -0.47 0.06 11.38
C GLU A 88 -0.24 -1.34 10.83
N VAL A 89 0.49 -2.16 11.56
CA VAL A 89 0.79 -3.56 11.20
C VAL A 89 0.51 -4.44 12.41
N GLY A 90 -0.34 -5.45 12.24
CA GLY A 90 -0.76 -6.25 13.38
C GLY A 90 -1.42 -5.36 14.43
N ALA A 91 -0.95 -5.42 15.66
CA ALA A 91 -1.42 -4.57 16.76
C ALA A 91 -0.54 -3.32 16.96
N GLU A 92 0.50 -3.14 16.15
CA GLU A 92 1.42 -2.01 16.28
C GLU A 92 0.99 -0.83 15.41
N LYS A 93 1.25 0.38 15.92
CA LYS A 93 1.06 1.63 15.19
C LYS A 93 2.30 2.49 15.39
N PHE A 94 2.89 2.98 14.30
CA PHE A 94 4.14 3.74 14.37
C PHE A 94 4.25 4.73 13.21
N GLU A 95 5.12 5.72 13.39
CA GLU A 95 5.47 6.64 12.31
C GLU A 95 6.61 6.05 11.47
N ALA A 96 6.57 6.31 10.17
CA ALA A 96 7.58 5.86 9.22
C ALA A 96 7.87 6.95 8.20
N THR A 97 9.02 6.83 7.52
CA THR A 97 9.36 7.66 6.38
C THR A 97 9.16 6.84 5.10
N ALA A 98 8.40 7.39 4.17
CA ALA A 98 8.11 6.76 2.89
C ALA A 98 9.12 7.24 1.84
N THR A 99 9.76 6.31 1.15
CA THR A 99 10.72 6.61 0.08
C THR A 99 10.33 5.86 -1.18
N VAL A 100 10.19 6.59 -2.28
CA VAL A 100 9.96 5.98 -3.60
C VAL A 100 11.30 5.44 -4.10
N VAL A 101 11.33 4.16 -4.47
CA VAL A 101 12.55 3.51 -4.95
C VAL A 101 12.87 4.00 -6.35
N ALA A 102 13.96 4.76 -6.50
CA ALA A 102 14.36 5.36 -7.78
C ALA A 102 15.17 4.42 -8.67
N ASP A 103 15.98 3.54 -8.07
CA ASP A 103 16.78 2.58 -8.83
C ASP A 103 15.93 1.48 -9.42
N ARG A 104 15.96 1.32 -10.75
CA ARG A 104 15.09 0.38 -11.45
C ARG A 104 15.38 -1.08 -11.07
N ALA A 105 16.63 -1.45 -10.92
CA ALA A 105 16.99 -2.83 -10.55
C ALA A 105 16.48 -3.16 -9.14
N GLU A 106 16.62 -2.25 -8.20
CA GLU A 106 16.11 -2.40 -6.84
C GLU A 106 14.58 -2.44 -6.84
N ARG A 107 13.94 -1.55 -7.59
CA ARG A 107 12.48 -1.55 -7.76
C ARG A 107 12.01 -2.91 -8.26
N ASP A 108 12.65 -3.45 -9.29
CA ASP A 108 12.23 -4.73 -9.90
C ASP A 108 12.42 -5.89 -8.92
N ARG A 109 13.50 -5.90 -8.16
CA ARG A 109 13.73 -6.90 -7.11
C ARG A 109 12.60 -6.89 -6.08
N LEU A 110 12.23 -5.71 -5.60
CA LEU A 110 11.16 -5.56 -4.60
C LEU A 110 9.78 -5.88 -5.17
N TYR A 111 9.54 -5.52 -6.43
CA TYR A 111 8.28 -5.85 -7.09
C TYR A 111 8.13 -7.36 -7.29
N ASP A 112 9.22 -8.06 -7.64
CA ASP A 112 9.21 -9.52 -7.71
C ASP A 112 8.84 -10.15 -6.37
N GLY A 113 9.30 -9.57 -5.27
CA GLY A 113 8.91 -10.00 -3.92
C GLY A 113 7.41 -9.81 -3.67
N MET A 114 6.82 -8.72 -4.17
CA MET A 114 5.37 -8.51 -4.11
C MET A 114 4.61 -9.58 -4.90
N ILE A 115 5.08 -9.91 -6.10
CA ILE A 115 4.48 -10.95 -6.94
C ILE A 115 4.55 -12.31 -6.24
N ALA A 116 5.67 -12.63 -5.62
CA ALA A 116 5.84 -13.89 -4.90
C ALA A 116 4.85 -14.03 -3.74
N HIS A 117 4.50 -12.93 -3.09
CA HIS A 117 3.51 -12.91 -2.01
C HIS A 117 2.07 -12.87 -2.52
N ALA A 118 1.82 -12.14 -3.61
CA ALA A 118 0.49 -11.93 -4.18
C ALA A 118 0.58 -11.89 -5.71
N GLU A 119 0.25 -13.00 -6.37
CA GLU A 119 0.41 -13.18 -7.81
C GLU A 119 -0.29 -12.12 -8.67
N GLY A 120 -1.38 -11.54 -8.17
CA GLY A 120 -2.12 -10.48 -8.87
C GLY A 120 -1.26 -9.28 -9.24
N PHE A 121 -0.16 -9.03 -8.54
CA PHE A 121 0.75 -7.92 -8.89
C PHE A 121 1.42 -8.10 -10.25
N ALA A 122 1.63 -9.36 -10.71
CA ALA A 122 2.13 -9.61 -12.06
C ALA A 122 1.12 -9.12 -13.11
N ASP A 123 -0.17 -9.40 -12.89
CA ASP A 123 -1.24 -8.95 -13.78
C ASP A 123 -1.41 -7.44 -13.76
N TYR A 124 -1.26 -6.80 -12.60
CA TYR A 124 -1.38 -5.35 -12.48
C TYR A 124 -0.36 -4.62 -13.35
N GLN A 125 0.91 -5.07 -13.34
CA GLN A 125 1.94 -4.45 -14.19
C GLN A 125 1.65 -4.65 -15.68
N LYS A 126 1.05 -5.78 -16.07
CA LYS A 126 0.69 -6.04 -17.45
C LYS A 126 -0.46 -5.17 -17.96
N LYS A 127 -1.29 -4.65 -17.08
CA LYS A 127 -2.46 -3.83 -17.45
C LYS A 127 -2.11 -2.37 -17.72
N THR A 128 -0.90 -1.92 -17.39
CA THR A 128 -0.52 -0.53 -17.54
C THR A 128 0.88 -0.40 -18.15
N ASP A 129 1.07 0.65 -18.96
CA ASP A 129 2.37 0.97 -19.54
C ASP A 129 3.28 1.70 -18.54
N ARG A 130 2.71 2.25 -17.46
CA ARG A 130 3.53 2.90 -16.44
C ARG A 130 4.30 1.86 -15.63
N VAL A 131 5.48 2.22 -15.18
CA VAL A 131 6.21 1.41 -14.21
C VAL A 131 5.58 1.65 -12.85
N ILE A 132 4.95 0.62 -12.26
CA ILE A 132 4.29 0.76 -10.97
C ILE A 132 5.33 1.10 -9.90
N PRO A 133 5.21 2.25 -9.22
CA PRO A 133 6.18 2.63 -8.20
C PRO A 133 6.20 1.66 -7.01
N ILE A 134 7.40 1.41 -6.51
CA ILE A 134 7.61 0.73 -5.23
C ILE A 134 8.01 1.77 -4.20
N ILE A 135 7.44 1.66 -3.01
CA ILE A 135 7.72 2.53 -1.89
C ILE A 135 8.19 1.68 -0.71
N VAL A 136 9.27 2.09 -0.06
CA VAL A 136 9.72 1.49 1.20
C VAL A 136 9.32 2.40 2.35
N LEU A 137 8.89 1.77 3.45
CA LEU A 137 8.47 2.45 4.68
C LEU A 137 9.45 2.03 5.78
N GLU A 138 10.13 3.00 6.35
CA GLU A 138 11.14 2.79 7.39
C GLU A 138 10.79 3.55 8.66
N ARG A 139 10.86 2.85 9.80
CA ARG A 139 10.66 3.47 11.12
C ARG A 139 11.71 4.50 11.41
#